data_37e85065dc5a728517d6dfd6de187b5a
#
_entry.id   37e85065dc5a728517d6dfd6de187b5a
#
_cell.length_a   1.000
_cell.length_b   1.000
_cell.length_c   1.000
_cell.angle_alpha   90.00
_cell.angle_beta   90.00
_cell.angle_gamma   90.00
#
_symmetry.space_group_name_H-M   'P 1'
#
loop_
_entity.id
_entity.type
_entity.pdbx_description
1 polymer ?
#
loop_
_entity_poly.entity_id
_entity_poly.type
_entity_poly.pdbx_seq_one_letter_code
_entity_poly.pdbx_strand_id
1 'polypeptide(L)'
;MFHVGVVPSKETKCGWQVIYFFKVSQNPIGKVVLDGLKKRLNCGYLKQNSKNDATDKSLAMVVRNFSDLKTKVLPFFRNKLIIKRKSFESFERILNLIEEGKHLEKKGLGEIIDLAYSMNTGKRKLTKEYIIEHYRS
;
A
#
# COMPACT_ATOMS: atom_id res chain seq x y z
N MET A 1 -2.65 -4.00 6.72
CA MET A 1 -3.44 -2.78 6.49
C MET A 1 -2.83 -1.86 5.45
N PHE A 2 -1.61 -1.42 5.64
CA PHE A 2 -0.91 -0.57 4.68
C PHE A 2 0.08 -1.39 3.87
N HIS A 3 0.02 -1.30 2.55
CA HIS A 3 0.82 -2.13 1.66
C HIS A 3 1.55 -1.26 0.65
N VAL A 4 2.83 -1.56 0.44
CA VAL A 4 3.65 -0.92 -0.57
C VAL A 4 4.49 -1.98 -1.25
N GLY A 5 4.56 -1.92 -2.57
CA GLY A 5 5.41 -2.79 -3.36
C GLY A 5 6.10 -2.02 -4.47
N VAL A 6 7.24 -2.54 -4.93
CA VAL A 6 7.95 -2.00 -6.08
C VAL A 6 8.03 -3.11 -7.12
N VAL A 7 7.44 -2.87 -8.28
CA VAL A 7 7.30 -3.89 -9.32
C VAL A 7 7.87 -3.37 -10.65
N PRO A 8 8.32 -4.29 -11.53
CA PRO A 8 8.77 -3.89 -12.87
C PRO A 8 7.62 -3.24 -13.64
N SER A 9 7.93 -2.23 -14.43
CA SER A 9 6.95 -1.56 -15.27
C SER A 9 7.60 -1.10 -16.56
N LYS A 10 6.96 -1.43 -17.67
CA LYS A 10 7.39 -0.95 -18.99
C LYS A 10 6.92 0.47 -19.26
N GLU A 11 5.95 0.94 -18.48
CA GLU A 11 5.35 2.25 -18.68
C GLU A 11 6.12 3.38 -18.01
N THR A 12 6.97 3.06 -17.04
CA THR A 12 7.76 4.06 -16.34
C THR A 12 9.14 4.19 -16.98
N LYS A 13 9.69 5.39 -16.95
CA LYS A 13 11.00 5.67 -17.50
C LYS A 13 12.11 4.86 -16.81
N CYS A 14 12.06 4.78 -15.49
CA CYS A 14 13.07 4.06 -14.72
C CYS A 14 12.91 2.54 -14.75
N GLY A 15 11.78 2.03 -15.25
CA GLY A 15 11.50 0.60 -15.31
C GLY A 15 10.83 0.03 -14.08
N TRP A 16 10.52 0.85 -13.09
CA TRP A 16 9.91 0.42 -11.83
C TRP A 16 8.72 1.28 -11.47
N GLN A 17 7.73 0.64 -10.84
CA GLN A 17 6.52 1.31 -10.36
C GLN A 17 6.33 1.00 -8.89
N VAL A 18 6.00 2.03 -8.11
CA VAL A 18 5.63 1.88 -6.71
C VAL A 18 4.11 1.69 -6.65
N ILE A 19 3.67 0.58 -6.08
CA ILE A 19 2.25 0.35 -5.82
C ILE A 19 2.00 0.49 -4.33
N TYR A 20 0.87 1.07 -3.99
CA TYR A 20 0.51 1.36 -2.61
C TYR A 20 -1.00 1.24 -2.44
N PHE A 21 -1.43 0.72 -1.31
CA PHE A 21 -2.85 0.64 -1.01
C PHE A 21 -3.08 0.35 0.47
N PHE A 22 -4.30 0.65 0.90
CA PHE A 22 -4.81 0.29 2.22
C PHE A 22 -5.83 -0.83 2.02
N LYS A 23 -5.76 -1.86 2.87
CA LYS A 23 -6.63 -3.04 2.74
C LYS A 23 -7.00 -3.57 4.10
N VAL A 24 -8.30 -3.83 4.32
CA VAL A 24 -8.81 -4.52 5.50
C VAL A 24 -9.62 -5.72 5.03
N SER A 25 -9.28 -6.90 5.53
CA SER A 25 -9.96 -8.14 5.19
C SER A 25 -10.83 -8.63 6.35
N GLN A 26 -11.98 -9.21 6.04
CA GLN A 26 -12.89 -9.80 7.01
C GLN A 26 -13.56 -11.04 6.41
N ASN A 27 -14.00 -11.97 7.27
CA ASN A 27 -14.85 -13.05 6.82
C ASN A 27 -16.23 -12.47 6.42
N PRO A 28 -17.12 -13.26 5.77
CA PRO A 28 -18.41 -12.74 5.31
C PRO A 28 -19.27 -12.12 6.44
N ILE A 29 -19.16 -12.63 7.67
CA ILE A 29 -19.89 -12.08 8.80
C ILE A 29 -19.42 -10.65 9.10
N GLY A 30 -18.14 -10.36 8.83
CA GLY A 30 -17.55 -9.04 9.05
C GLY A 30 -17.84 -8.02 7.96
N LYS A 31 -18.65 -8.35 6.96
CA LYS A 31 -18.97 -7.41 5.87
C LYS A 31 -19.57 -6.11 6.40
N VAL A 32 -20.37 -6.16 7.47
CA VAL A 32 -20.95 -4.97 8.09
C VAL A 32 -19.85 -4.00 8.54
N VAL A 33 -18.74 -4.54 9.09
CA VAL A 33 -17.61 -3.72 9.53
C VAL A 33 -16.95 -3.04 8.32
N LEU A 34 -16.78 -3.78 7.22
CA LEU A 34 -16.19 -3.22 6.01
C LEU A 34 -17.08 -2.16 5.38
N ASP A 35 -18.38 -2.41 5.31
CA ASP A 35 -19.34 -1.44 4.79
C ASP A 35 -19.32 -0.15 5.63
N GLY A 36 -19.28 -0.30 6.96
CA GLY A 36 -19.20 0.84 7.87
C GLY A 36 -17.93 1.64 7.70
N LEU A 37 -16.79 0.97 7.54
CA LEU A 37 -15.50 1.62 7.34
C LEU A 37 -15.49 2.37 6.00
N LYS A 38 -15.97 1.74 4.93
CA LYS A 38 -16.05 2.37 3.62
C LYS A 38 -16.92 3.62 3.65
N LYS A 39 -18.06 3.53 4.33
CA LYS A 39 -18.96 4.69 4.48
C LYS A 39 -18.30 5.80 5.28
N ARG A 40 -17.63 5.45 6.37
CA ARG A 40 -16.96 6.42 7.24
C ARG A 40 -15.83 7.15 6.52
N LEU A 41 -15.03 6.42 5.75
CA LEU A 41 -13.93 6.99 4.96
C LEU A 41 -14.44 7.69 3.70
N ASN A 42 -15.62 7.33 3.22
CA ASN A 42 -16.22 7.84 1.98
C ASN A 42 -15.29 7.61 0.78
N CYS A 43 -14.69 6.43 0.70
CA CYS A 43 -13.81 6.04 -0.41
C CYS A 43 -13.58 4.54 -0.38
N GLY A 44 -12.93 4.03 -1.44
CA GLY A 44 -12.58 2.64 -1.53
C GLY A 44 -13.66 1.77 -2.16
N TYR A 45 -13.37 0.47 -2.22
CA TYR A 45 -14.29 -0.51 -2.80
C TYR A 45 -14.16 -1.84 -2.07
N LEU A 46 -15.19 -2.67 -2.18
CA LEU A 46 -15.18 -4.02 -1.63
C LEU A 46 -14.90 -5.02 -2.74
N LYS A 47 -14.16 -6.06 -2.43
CA LYS A 47 -13.89 -7.15 -3.36
C LYS A 47 -13.75 -8.47 -2.61
N GLN A 48 -13.86 -9.59 -3.34
CA GLN A 48 -13.48 -10.89 -2.80
C GLN A 48 -11.97 -10.90 -2.56
N ASN A 49 -11.56 -11.44 -1.42
CA ASN A 49 -10.15 -11.49 -1.07
C ASN A 49 -9.37 -12.45 -1.97
N SER A 50 -9.99 -13.58 -2.35
CA SER A 50 -9.39 -14.53 -3.29
C SER A 50 -10.37 -14.86 -4.40
N LYS A 51 -9.98 -14.59 -5.65
CA LYS A 51 -10.77 -14.91 -6.83
C LYS A 51 -10.61 -16.35 -7.27
N ASN A 52 -9.48 -16.97 -6.93
CA ASN A 52 -9.12 -18.29 -7.42
C ASN A 52 -9.45 -19.42 -6.44
N ASP A 53 -9.76 -19.09 -5.20
CA ASP A 53 -10.11 -20.07 -4.17
C ASP A 53 -11.60 -19.94 -3.85
N ALA A 54 -12.40 -20.86 -4.38
CA ALA A 54 -13.85 -20.85 -4.15
C ALA A 54 -14.23 -21.11 -2.69
N THR A 55 -13.31 -21.65 -1.89
CA THR A 55 -13.53 -21.90 -0.45
C THR A 55 -13.30 -20.67 0.39
N ASP A 56 -12.51 -19.71 -0.10
CA ASP A 56 -12.25 -18.46 0.60
C ASP A 56 -13.35 -17.45 0.30
N LYS A 57 -14.24 -17.27 1.25
CA LYS A 57 -15.37 -16.33 1.14
C LYS A 57 -15.05 -14.98 1.77
N SER A 58 -13.81 -14.75 2.22
CA SER A 58 -13.45 -13.49 2.86
C SER A 58 -13.54 -12.32 1.88
N LEU A 59 -13.82 -11.15 2.44
CA LEU A 59 -13.98 -9.91 1.69
C LEU A 59 -12.91 -8.92 2.12
N ALA A 60 -12.57 -7.99 1.25
CA ALA A 60 -11.62 -6.94 1.54
C ALA A 60 -12.19 -5.59 1.11
N MET A 61 -11.92 -4.57 1.92
CA MET A 61 -12.13 -3.17 1.57
C MET A 61 -10.77 -2.60 1.19
N VAL A 62 -10.69 -1.98 0.02
CA VAL A 62 -9.41 -1.52 -0.55
C VAL A 62 -9.50 -0.04 -0.95
N VAL A 63 -8.47 0.72 -0.63
CA VAL A 63 -8.29 2.10 -1.09
C VAL A 63 -6.95 2.18 -1.81
N ARG A 64 -6.98 2.53 -3.10
CA ARG A 64 -5.78 2.67 -3.94
C ARG A 64 -5.54 4.09 -4.41
N ASN A 65 -6.56 4.93 -4.40
CA ASN A 65 -6.47 6.30 -4.90
C ASN A 65 -5.53 7.11 -4.00
N PHE A 66 -4.53 7.76 -4.59
CA PHE A 66 -3.51 8.51 -3.83
C PHE A 66 -4.15 9.63 -3.01
N SER A 67 -5.03 10.43 -3.62
CA SER A 67 -5.70 11.52 -2.92
C SER A 67 -6.52 11.02 -1.74
N ASP A 68 -7.27 9.92 -1.93
CA ASP A 68 -8.08 9.34 -0.86
C ASP A 68 -7.20 8.83 0.28
N LEU A 69 -6.06 8.23 -0.05
CA LEU A 69 -5.11 7.78 0.98
C LEU A 69 -4.59 8.96 1.79
N LYS A 70 -4.18 10.04 1.14
CA LYS A 70 -3.62 11.23 1.79
C LYS A 70 -4.65 12.01 2.58
N THR A 71 -5.86 12.17 2.04
CA THR A 71 -6.84 13.11 2.61
C THR A 71 -7.90 12.45 3.47
N LYS A 72 -8.09 11.14 3.33
CA LYS A 72 -9.15 10.41 4.06
C LYS A 72 -8.60 9.31 4.96
N VAL A 73 -7.78 8.42 4.42
CA VAL A 73 -7.28 7.26 5.18
C VAL A 73 -6.27 7.68 6.24
N LEU A 74 -5.22 8.41 5.86
CA LEU A 74 -4.18 8.80 6.82
C LEU A 74 -4.73 9.66 7.95
N PRO A 75 -5.53 10.72 7.68
CA PRO A 75 -6.10 11.51 8.78
C PRO A 75 -6.99 10.71 9.72
N PHE A 76 -7.77 9.76 9.18
CA PHE A 76 -8.65 8.93 10.00
C PHE A 76 -7.86 8.10 11.01
N PHE A 77 -6.73 7.51 10.60
CA PHE A 77 -5.96 6.62 11.45
C PHE A 77 -4.87 7.32 12.26
N ARG A 78 -4.57 8.57 11.99
CA ARG A 78 -3.41 9.28 12.57
C ARG A 78 -3.27 9.13 14.07
N ASN A 79 -4.37 9.21 14.82
CA ASN A 79 -4.37 9.14 16.28
C ASN A 79 -5.05 7.88 16.82
N LYS A 80 -5.34 6.89 15.98
CA LYS A 80 -6.10 5.71 16.37
C LYS A 80 -5.29 4.43 16.42
N LEU A 81 -4.10 4.42 15.79
CA LEU A 81 -3.29 3.20 15.72
C LEU A 81 -2.23 3.20 16.81
N ILE A 82 -2.18 2.12 17.58
CA ILE A 82 -1.14 1.87 18.58
C ILE A 82 -0.20 0.78 18.05
N ILE A 83 -0.74 -0.38 17.69
CA ILE A 83 0.04 -1.54 17.28
C ILE A 83 0.69 -1.34 15.90
N LYS A 84 -0.02 -0.76 14.95
CA LYS A 84 0.46 -0.54 13.58
C LYS A 84 1.05 0.85 13.35
N ARG A 85 1.45 1.53 14.43
CA ARG A 85 1.93 2.91 14.34
C ARG A 85 3.16 3.05 13.46
N LYS A 86 4.13 2.15 13.59
CA LYS A 86 5.34 2.20 12.79
C LYS A 86 5.05 2.01 11.30
N SER A 87 4.18 1.07 10.97
CA SER A 87 3.76 0.87 9.56
C SER A 87 3.02 2.09 9.02
N PHE A 88 2.18 2.70 9.83
CA PHE A 88 1.47 3.93 9.46
C PHE A 88 2.47 5.05 9.14
N GLU A 89 3.46 5.26 9.99
CA GLU A 89 4.46 6.32 9.80
C GLU A 89 5.30 6.07 8.55
N SER A 90 5.71 4.82 8.31
CA SER A 90 6.44 4.46 7.09
C SER A 90 5.58 4.68 5.84
N PHE A 91 4.32 4.29 5.88
CA PHE A 91 3.40 4.50 4.77
C PHE A 91 3.21 5.98 4.46
N GLU A 92 3.01 6.80 5.49
CA GLU A 92 2.88 8.24 5.33
C GLU A 92 4.14 8.85 4.71
N ARG A 93 5.32 8.43 5.19
CA ARG A 93 6.60 8.90 4.63
C ARG A 93 6.73 8.54 3.15
N ILE A 94 6.36 7.32 2.79
CA ILE A 94 6.40 6.87 1.39
C ILE A 94 5.47 7.73 0.52
N LEU A 95 4.24 7.97 0.97
CA LEU A 95 3.31 8.80 0.20
C LEU A 95 3.84 10.24 0.04
N ASN A 96 4.48 10.79 1.08
CA ASN A 96 5.08 12.11 0.99
C ASN A 96 6.22 12.14 -0.03
N LEU A 97 7.06 11.10 -0.07
CA LEU A 97 8.13 10.99 -1.06
C LEU A 97 7.57 10.91 -2.48
N ILE A 98 6.50 10.16 -2.66
CA ILE A 98 5.82 10.04 -3.96
C ILE A 98 5.24 11.39 -4.39
N GLU A 99 4.61 12.10 -3.45
CA GLU A 99 4.03 13.42 -3.74
C GLU A 99 5.10 14.42 -4.20
N GLU A 100 6.30 14.33 -3.62
CA GLU A 100 7.44 15.15 -4.00
C GLU A 100 8.15 14.68 -5.28
N GLY A 101 7.68 13.58 -5.88
CA GLY A 101 8.32 13.01 -7.08
C GLY A 101 9.60 12.24 -6.82
N LYS A 102 9.93 11.94 -5.56
CA LYS A 102 11.18 11.25 -5.21
C LYS A 102 11.23 9.82 -5.68
N HIS A 103 10.08 9.19 -5.92
CA HIS A 103 10.02 7.84 -6.49
C HIS A 103 10.54 7.79 -7.94
N LEU A 104 10.70 8.93 -8.59
CA LEU A 104 11.23 9.05 -9.94
C LEU A 104 12.76 9.22 -9.95
N GLU A 105 13.37 9.28 -8.77
CA GLU A 105 14.82 9.38 -8.60
C GLU A 105 15.35 8.08 -7.99
N LYS A 106 16.56 7.68 -8.40
CA LYS A 106 17.17 6.44 -7.90
C LYS A 106 17.32 6.44 -6.38
N LYS A 107 17.82 7.54 -5.82
CA LYS A 107 17.99 7.69 -4.37
C LYS A 107 16.65 7.64 -3.62
N GLY A 108 15.65 8.35 -4.14
CA GLY A 108 14.32 8.37 -3.55
C GLY A 108 13.64 7.01 -3.61
N LEU A 109 13.76 6.32 -4.74
CA LEU A 109 13.23 4.96 -4.87
C LEU A 109 13.90 4.02 -3.86
N GLY A 110 15.21 4.15 -3.66
CA GLY A 110 15.94 3.36 -2.67
C GLY A 110 15.40 3.58 -1.26
N GLU A 111 15.11 4.83 -0.89
CA GLU A 111 14.52 5.14 0.41
C GLU A 111 13.13 4.52 0.56
N ILE A 112 12.32 4.59 -0.49
CA ILE A 112 10.98 3.98 -0.49
C ILE A 112 11.08 2.46 -0.31
N ILE A 113 12.03 1.81 -0.99
CA ILE A 113 12.24 0.37 -0.85
C ILE A 113 12.61 0.02 0.59
N ASP A 114 13.51 0.77 1.21
CA ASP A 114 13.90 0.54 2.59
C ASP A 114 12.70 0.63 3.53
N LEU A 115 11.89 1.67 3.38
CA LEU A 115 10.69 1.85 4.19
C LEU A 115 9.67 0.74 3.94
N ALA A 116 9.41 0.40 2.67
CA ALA A 116 8.45 -0.64 2.32
C ALA A 116 8.87 -2.00 2.86
N TYR A 117 10.14 -2.32 2.76
CA TYR A 117 10.66 -3.60 3.21
C TYR A 117 10.71 -3.69 4.74
N SER A 118 10.80 -2.57 5.44
CA SER A 118 10.68 -2.57 6.91
C SER A 118 9.24 -2.76 7.39
N MET A 119 8.25 -2.41 6.56
CA MET A 119 6.83 -2.60 6.90
C MET A 119 6.39 -4.05 6.77
N ASN A 120 6.96 -4.79 5.83
CA ASN A 120 6.53 -6.13 5.47
C ASN A 120 7.55 -7.17 5.92
N THR A 121 7.12 -8.16 6.70
CA THR A 121 7.96 -9.27 7.12
C THR A 121 7.82 -10.49 6.21
N GLY A 122 6.97 -10.41 5.19
CA GLY A 122 6.72 -11.50 4.26
C GLY A 122 7.80 -11.67 3.20
N LYS A 123 7.63 -12.69 2.36
CA LYS A 123 8.56 -12.97 1.26
C LYS A 123 8.55 -11.86 0.23
N ARG A 124 9.73 -11.42 -0.17
CA ARG A 124 9.92 -10.44 -1.24
C ARG A 124 10.42 -11.16 -2.48
N LYS A 125 9.86 -10.81 -3.63
CA LYS A 125 10.30 -11.41 -4.89
C LYS A 125 11.65 -10.87 -5.33
N LEU A 126 11.93 -9.60 -5.04
CA LEU A 126 13.14 -8.92 -5.48
C LEU A 126 13.79 -8.22 -4.30
N THR A 127 15.14 -8.19 -4.34
CA THR A 127 15.91 -7.44 -3.34
C THR A 127 16.04 -5.98 -3.75
N LYS A 128 16.35 -5.12 -2.78
CA LYS A 128 16.65 -3.72 -3.05
C LYS A 128 17.81 -3.60 -4.03
N GLU A 129 18.86 -4.41 -3.84
CA GLU A 129 20.05 -4.40 -4.67
C GLU A 129 19.71 -4.69 -6.12
N TYR A 130 18.87 -5.70 -6.37
CA TYR A 130 18.44 -6.04 -7.72
C TYR A 130 17.69 -4.86 -8.37
N ILE A 131 16.77 -4.25 -7.65
CA ILE A 131 15.96 -3.13 -8.17
C ILE A 131 16.87 -1.96 -8.52
N ILE A 132 17.79 -1.60 -7.63
CA ILE A 132 18.69 -0.47 -7.87
C ILE A 132 19.64 -0.74 -9.02
N GLU A 133 20.16 -1.98 -9.17
CA GLU A 133 21.01 -2.36 -10.28
C GLU A 133 20.30 -2.24 -11.64
N HIS A 134 19.00 -2.53 -11.66
CA HIS A 134 18.21 -2.52 -12.89
C HIS A 134 17.41 -1.23 -13.07
N TYR A 135 17.74 -0.20 -12.30
CA TYR A 135 17.12 1.11 -12.44
C TYR A 135 17.63 1.78 -13.72
N ARG A 136 16.71 2.27 -14.56
CA ARG A 136 17.03 2.97 -15.79
C ARG A 136 16.99 4.47 -15.57
N SER A 137 18.11 5.12 -15.83
CA SER A 137 18.20 6.59 -15.70
C SER A 137 17.55 7.30 -16.87
#